data_412e703d5c861f01c651a0a0bb61549e
#
_entry.id   412e703d5c861f01c651a0a0bb61549e
#
_cell.length_a   1.000
_cell.length_b   1.000
_cell.length_c   1.000
_cell.angle_alpha   90.00
_cell.angle_beta   90.00
_cell.angle_gamma   90.00
#
_symmetry.space_group_name_H-M   'P 1'
#
loop_
_entity.id
_entity.type
_entity.pdbx_description
1 polymer ?
#
loop_
_entity_poly.entity_id
_entity_poly.type
_entity_poly.pdbx_seq_one_letter_code
_entity_poly.pdbx_strand_id
1 'polypeptide(L)'
;MKTVTLYTDGACSGNPGPGGWGAILEYNGHQKELSGGEISTTNNRMELTAVIRGLEALKEPCIVELYSDSKYVIDALEKGWAWGWKKKGWIKSDKKPALNPDLWEILLNLTMRHELHYHWVKGHADNPMNNRCDEMAVAEWKKLK
;
A
#
# COMPACT_ATOMS: atom_id res chain seq x y z
N MET A 1 -8.53 8.20 19.66
CA MET A 1 -8.51 8.06 18.19
C MET A 1 -9.28 6.82 17.78
N LYS A 2 -9.97 6.89 16.65
CA LYS A 2 -10.65 5.71 16.09
C LYS A 2 -9.62 4.70 15.63
N THR A 3 -9.97 3.41 15.78
CA THR A 3 -9.17 2.32 15.22
C THR A 3 -9.86 1.82 13.96
N VAL A 4 -9.14 1.87 12.84
CA VAL A 4 -9.63 1.37 11.55
C VAL A 4 -8.72 0.25 11.06
N THR A 5 -9.27 -0.67 10.28
CA THR A 5 -8.47 -1.69 9.62
C THR A 5 -8.38 -1.34 8.15
N LEU A 6 -7.18 -1.40 7.59
CA LEU A 6 -6.92 -1.13 6.18
C LEU A 6 -6.29 -2.37 5.56
N TYR A 7 -6.97 -2.91 4.54
CA TYR A 7 -6.46 -4.03 3.74
C TYR A 7 -6.07 -3.47 2.38
N THR A 8 -4.92 -3.87 1.86
CA THR A 8 -4.42 -3.34 0.58
C THR A 8 -3.81 -4.44 -0.28
N ASP A 9 -3.87 -4.24 -1.58
CA ASP A 9 -3.14 -5.07 -2.54
C ASP A 9 -2.89 -4.29 -3.83
N GLY A 10 -1.85 -4.70 -4.54
CA GLY A 10 -1.51 -4.15 -5.84
C GLY A 10 -1.15 -5.27 -6.80
N ALA A 11 -1.44 -5.08 -8.08
CA ALA A 11 -1.17 -6.07 -9.10
C ALA A 11 -0.79 -5.36 -10.40
N CYS A 12 0.02 -6.04 -11.21
CA CYS A 12 0.49 -5.47 -12.47
C CYS A 12 0.55 -6.56 -13.53
N SER A 13 0.07 -6.25 -14.74
CA SER A 13 0.17 -7.15 -15.88
C SER A 13 1.48 -6.85 -16.61
N GLY A 14 2.54 -7.55 -16.25
CA GLY A 14 3.89 -7.19 -16.67
C GLY A 14 4.52 -6.23 -15.68
N ASN A 15 5.81 -6.00 -15.81
CA ASN A 15 6.51 -5.16 -14.83
C ASN A 15 7.66 -4.44 -15.53
N PRO A 16 7.42 -3.28 -16.18
CA PRO A 16 6.21 -2.47 -16.14
C PRO A 16 5.08 -2.92 -17.07
N GLY A 17 3.89 -2.40 -16.81
CA GLY A 17 2.69 -2.66 -17.61
C GLY A 17 1.46 -2.07 -16.94
N PRO A 18 0.26 -2.36 -17.46
CA PRO A 18 -0.97 -1.93 -16.80
C PRO A 18 -1.06 -2.51 -15.39
N GLY A 19 -1.38 -1.68 -14.44
CA GLY A 19 -1.49 -2.11 -13.06
C GLY A 19 -2.74 -1.59 -12.39
N GLY A 20 -3.12 -2.22 -11.28
CA GLY A 20 -4.24 -1.82 -10.46
C GLY A 20 -3.94 -1.97 -8.98
N TRP A 21 -4.73 -1.31 -8.18
CA TRP A 21 -4.65 -1.38 -6.73
C TRP A 21 -6.04 -1.49 -6.13
N GLY A 22 -6.12 -2.11 -4.96
CA GLY A 22 -7.35 -2.21 -4.20
C GLY A 22 -7.11 -1.97 -2.73
N ALA A 23 -8.04 -1.32 -2.06
CA ALA A 23 -7.98 -1.05 -0.64
C ALA A 23 -9.37 -1.18 -0.02
N ILE A 24 -9.45 -1.71 1.19
CA ILE A 24 -10.69 -1.80 1.95
C ILE A 24 -10.44 -1.19 3.32
N LEU A 25 -11.24 -0.19 3.66
CA LEU A 25 -11.27 0.38 5.00
C LEU A 25 -12.45 -0.19 5.77
N GLU A 26 -12.19 -0.62 7.00
CA GLU A 26 -13.22 -1.19 7.86
C GLU A 26 -13.25 -0.47 9.21
N TYR A 27 -14.45 -0.01 9.62
CA TYR A 27 -14.66 0.63 10.90
C TYR A 27 -16.07 0.31 11.41
N ASN A 28 -16.18 -0.24 12.61
CA ASN A 28 -17.48 -0.55 13.24
C ASN A 28 -18.41 -1.36 12.35
N GLY A 29 -17.88 -2.35 11.63
CA GLY A 29 -18.66 -3.20 10.74
C GLY A 29 -18.99 -2.57 9.40
N HIS A 30 -18.60 -1.33 9.16
CA HIS A 30 -18.77 -0.65 7.88
C HIS A 30 -17.51 -0.81 7.05
N GLN A 31 -17.67 -1.09 5.75
CA GLN A 31 -16.56 -1.27 4.83
C GLN A 31 -16.66 -0.28 3.68
N LYS A 32 -15.51 0.25 3.28
CA LYS A 32 -15.41 1.11 2.10
C LYS A 32 -14.34 0.53 1.18
N GLU A 33 -14.73 0.23 -0.05
CA GLU A 33 -13.81 -0.27 -1.07
C GLU A 33 -13.31 0.86 -1.93
N LEU A 34 -12.01 0.88 -2.21
CA LEU A 34 -11.34 1.83 -3.08
C LEU A 34 -10.50 1.06 -4.07
N SER A 35 -10.48 1.50 -5.33
CA SER A 35 -9.62 0.87 -6.33
C SER A 35 -9.30 1.87 -7.44
N GLY A 36 -8.25 1.55 -8.21
CA GLY A 36 -7.84 2.35 -9.35
C GLY A 36 -6.76 1.64 -10.13
N GLY A 37 -6.34 2.23 -11.24
CA GLY A 37 -5.33 1.64 -12.09
C GLY A 37 -4.49 2.67 -12.82
N GLU A 38 -3.38 2.20 -13.40
CA GLU A 38 -2.46 3.02 -14.19
C GLU A 38 -2.03 2.23 -15.42
N ILE A 39 -1.91 2.92 -16.56
CA ILE A 39 -1.59 2.28 -17.84
C ILE A 39 -0.19 1.67 -17.83
N SER A 40 0.77 2.33 -17.20
CA SER A 40 2.15 1.85 -17.14
C SER A 40 2.71 2.08 -15.74
N THR A 41 2.93 0.99 -15.02
CA THR A 41 3.37 1.05 -13.63
C THR A 41 4.08 -0.26 -13.28
N THR A 42 4.38 -0.45 -12.00
CA THR A 42 5.00 -1.68 -11.48
C THR A 42 4.18 -2.23 -10.32
N ASN A 43 4.41 -3.50 -9.99
CA ASN A 43 3.73 -4.12 -8.86
C ASN A 43 3.98 -3.35 -7.56
N ASN A 44 5.23 -2.99 -7.28
CA ASN A 44 5.54 -2.26 -6.04
C ASN A 44 4.90 -0.89 -5.98
N ARG A 45 4.81 -0.17 -7.12
CA ARG A 45 4.13 1.12 -7.14
C ARG A 45 2.64 0.97 -6.84
N MET A 46 2.01 -0.09 -7.34
CA MET A 46 0.58 -0.35 -7.05
C MET A 46 0.36 -0.74 -5.58
N GLU A 47 1.28 -1.49 -4.99
CA GLU A 47 1.22 -1.80 -3.57
C GLU A 47 1.32 -0.54 -2.71
N LEU A 48 2.25 0.35 -3.03
CA LEU A 48 2.38 1.63 -2.34
C LEU A 48 1.15 2.51 -2.53
N THR A 49 0.65 2.58 -3.75
CA THR A 49 -0.52 3.41 -4.09
C THR A 49 -1.76 2.96 -3.31
N ALA A 50 -1.95 1.65 -3.15
CA ALA A 50 -3.08 1.14 -2.36
C ALA A 50 -3.05 1.65 -0.92
N VAL A 51 -1.89 1.64 -0.28
CA VAL A 51 -1.75 2.14 1.09
C VAL A 51 -1.97 3.65 1.14
N ILE A 52 -1.37 4.38 0.19
CA ILE A 52 -1.51 5.84 0.11
C ILE A 52 -3.00 6.22 -0.02
N ARG A 53 -3.70 5.62 -0.97
CA ARG A 53 -5.11 5.95 -1.21
C ARG A 53 -5.99 5.58 -0.02
N GLY A 54 -5.70 4.45 0.64
CA GLY A 54 -6.41 4.06 1.84
C GLY A 54 -6.24 5.08 2.96
N LEU A 55 -5.00 5.51 3.22
CA LEU A 55 -4.73 6.48 4.27
C LEU A 55 -5.30 7.87 3.93
N GLU A 56 -5.24 8.27 2.66
CA GLU A 56 -5.80 9.55 2.22
C GLU A 56 -7.31 9.63 2.41
N ALA A 57 -8.00 8.50 2.41
CA ALA A 57 -9.45 8.47 2.62
C ALA A 57 -9.85 8.72 4.08
N LEU A 58 -8.91 8.65 5.01
CA LEU A 58 -9.17 8.93 6.42
C LEU A 58 -9.18 10.44 6.68
N LYS A 59 -10.26 10.92 7.26
CA LYS A 59 -10.47 12.37 7.46
C LYS A 59 -9.90 12.92 8.75
N GLU A 60 -9.47 12.03 9.65
CA GLU A 60 -8.93 12.40 10.95
C GLU A 60 -7.82 11.43 11.34
N PRO A 61 -6.95 11.80 12.28
CA PRO A 61 -5.93 10.86 12.78
C PRO A 61 -6.59 9.61 13.36
N CYS A 62 -6.07 8.46 12.98
CA CYS A 62 -6.60 7.15 13.39
C CYS A 62 -5.47 6.23 13.83
N ILE A 63 -5.84 5.22 14.62
CA ILE A 63 -5.01 4.02 14.77
C ILE A 63 -5.37 3.12 13.59
N VAL A 64 -4.39 2.74 12.78
CA VAL A 64 -4.60 1.97 11.56
C VAL A 64 -3.93 0.61 11.67
N GLU A 65 -4.74 -0.46 11.62
CA GLU A 65 -4.21 -1.83 11.50
C GLU A 65 -4.09 -2.11 10.01
N LEU A 66 -2.88 -2.10 9.48
CA LEU A 66 -2.61 -2.27 8.04
C LEU A 66 -2.25 -3.73 7.74
N TYR A 67 -3.00 -4.36 6.85
CA TYR A 67 -2.77 -5.73 6.38
C TYR A 67 -2.38 -5.70 4.91
N SER A 68 -1.20 -6.22 4.59
CA SER A 68 -0.70 -6.29 3.22
C SER A 68 0.15 -7.55 3.05
N ASP A 69 0.11 -8.14 1.85
CA ASP A 69 1.00 -9.25 1.50
C ASP A 69 2.33 -8.77 0.90
N SER A 70 2.49 -7.48 0.72
CA SER A 70 3.74 -6.91 0.20
C SER A 70 4.78 -6.80 1.31
N LYS A 71 5.74 -7.72 1.29
CA LYS A 71 6.86 -7.66 2.22
C LYS A 71 7.70 -6.40 2.02
N TYR A 72 7.83 -5.96 0.78
CA TYR A 72 8.54 -4.73 0.45
C TYR A 72 7.96 -3.52 1.22
N VAL A 73 6.65 -3.35 1.18
CA VAL A 73 5.99 -2.23 1.85
C VAL A 73 6.03 -2.38 3.36
N ILE A 74 5.63 -3.54 3.86
CA ILE A 74 5.54 -3.79 5.31
C ILE A 74 6.91 -3.68 5.96
N ASP A 75 7.94 -4.33 5.41
CA ASP A 75 9.27 -4.30 6.01
C ASP A 75 9.89 -2.90 5.95
N ALA A 76 9.73 -2.19 4.84
CA ALA A 76 10.29 -0.86 4.72
C ALA A 76 9.67 0.13 5.72
N LEU A 77 8.40 -0.06 6.05
CA LEU A 77 7.73 0.77 7.05
C LEU A 77 8.05 0.30 8.47
N GLU A 78 7.84 -0.98 8.75
CA GLU A 78 7.97 -1.53 10.11
C GLU A 78 9.40 -1.47 10.62
N LYS A 79 10.36 -1.79 9.76
CA LYS A 79 11.78 -1.79 10.13
C LYS A 79 12.44 -0.42 9.99
N GLY A 80 11.70 0.57 9.50
CA GLY A 80 12.20 1.92 9.36
C GLY A 80 13.11 2.16 8.16
N TRP A 81 13.20 1.21 7.22
CA TRP A 81 14.08 1.35 6.06
C TRP A 81 13.74 2.55 5.20
N ALA A 82 12.45 2.81 4.99
CA ALA A 82 12.02 3.93 4.15
C ALA A 82 12.44 5.27 4.76
N TRP A 83 12.32 5.41 6.07
CA TRP A 83 12.80 6.61 6.77
C TRP A 83 14.31 6.76 6.64
N GLY A 84 15.05 5.66 6.72
CA GLY A 84 16.50 5.67 6.51
C GLY A 84 16.87 6.10 5.09
N TRP A 85 16.16 5.62 4.08
CA TRP A 85 16.40 6.03 2.69
C TRP A 85 16.14 7.52 2.51
N LYS A 86 15.04 8.03 3.05
CA LYS A 86 14.71 9.45 2.98
C LYS A 86 15.81 10.30 3.62
N LYS A 87 16.27 9.90 4.79
CA LYS A 87 17.32 10.62 5.53
C LYS A 87 18.62 10.71 4.75
N LYS A 88 18.91 9.69 3.92
CA LYS A 88 20.14 9.62 3.12
C LYS A 88 19.93 10.09 1.67
N GLY A 89 18.87 10.84 1.39
CA GLY A 89 18.61 11.35 0.05
C GLY A 89 18.16 10.28 -0.93
N TRP A 90 17.45 9.27 -0.43
CA TRP A 90 16.91 8.15 -1.22
C TRP A 90 18.02 7.25 -1.77
N ILE A 91 19.02 7.02 -0.96
CA ILE A 91 20.10 6.08 -1.25
C ILE A 91 20.06 4.95 -0.23
N LYS A 92 20.12 3.71 -0.71
CA LYS A 92 20.12 2.52 0.15
C LYS A 92 21.52 2.27 0.73
N SER A 93 21.61 1.34 1.69
CA SER A 93 22.88 1.00 2.35
C SER A 93 23.93 0.43 1.37
N ASP A 94 23.50 -0.17 0.25
CA ASP A 94 24.38 -0.66 -0.80
C ASP A 94 24.80 0.44 -1.80
N LYS A 95 24.48 1.70 -1.49
CA LYS A 95 24.75 2.89 -2.28
C LYS A 95 23.98 2.97 -3.60
N LYS A 96 23.01 2.08 -3.83
CA LYS A 96 22.11 2.13 -4.99
C LYS A 96 20.92 3.03 -4.67
N PRO A 97 20.32 3.67 -5.69
CA PRO A 97 19.12 4.48 -5.44
C PRO A 97 17.96 3.65 -4.90
N ALA A 98 17.27 4.19 -3.90
CA ALA A 98 16.00 3.61 -3.48
C ALA A 98 14.95 3.85 -4.56
N LEU A 99 14.11 2.85 -4.85
CA LEU A 99 13.08 2.97 -5.86
C LEU A 99 11.84 3.67 -5.29
N ASN A 100 11.08 4.30 -6.18
CA ASN A 100 9.79 4.91 -5.86
C ASN A 100 9.86 6.03 -4.80
N PRO A 101 10.87 6.91 -4.85
CA PRO A 101 10.98 7.96 -3.82
C PRO A 101 9.78 8.90 -3.81
N ASP A 102 9.14 9.14 -4.96
CA ASP A 102 7.94 9.96 -5.05
C ASP A 102 6.79 9.40 -4.20
N LEU A 103 6.51 8.12 -4.33
CA LEU A 103 5.45 7.47 -3.57
C LEU A 103 5.81 7.31 -2.09
N TRP A 104 7.07 6.96 -1.80
CA TRP A 104 7.52 6.85 -0.42
C TRP A 104 7.43 8.18 0.32
N GLU A 105 7.73 9.30 -0.33
CA GLU A 105 7.61 10.62 0.29
C GLU A 105 6.17 10.89 0.71
N ILE A 106 5.22 10.62 -0.18
CA ILE A 106 3.79 10.79 0.11
C ILE A 106 3.37 9.88 1.26
N LEU A 107 3.75 8.60 1.19
CA LEU A 107 3.35 7.62 2.20
C LEU A 107 3.92 7.95 3.57
N LEU A 108 5.19 8.30 3.66
CA LEU A 108 5.81 8.63 4.94
C LEU A 108 5.15 9.85 5.58
N ASN A 109 4.78 10.85 4.79
CA ASN A 109 4.05 12.01 5.31
C ASN A 109 2.68 11.61 5.86
N LEU A 110 1.99 10.68 5.20
CA LEU A 110 0.70 10.18 5.68
C LEU A 110 0.85 9.39 6.97
N THR A 111 1.90 8.59 7.11
CA THR A 111 2.11 7.80 8.32
C THR A 111 2.33 8.67 9.56
N MET A 112 2.80 9.90 9.38
CA MET A 112 3.00 10.83 10.49
C MET A 112 1.69 11.31 11.11
N ARG A 113 0.57 11.21 10.38
CA ARG A 113 -0.75 11.64 10.85
C ARG A 113 -1.48 10.58 11.64
N HIS A 114 -1.03 9.33 11.55
CA HIS A 114 -1.73 8.18 12.12
C HIS A 114 -0.79 7.34 12.96
N GLU A 115 -1.37 6.49 13.81
CA GLU A 115 -0.60 5.44 14.49
C GLU A 115 -0.81 4.16 13.70
N LEU A 116 0.24 3.64 13.05
CA LEU A 116 0.12 2.45 12.22
C LEU A 116 0.70 1.23 12.91
N HIS A 117 -0.04 0.13 12.82
CA HIS A 117 0.40 -1.20 13.21
C HIS A 117 0.43 -2.06 11.95
N TYR A 118 1.54 -2.76 11.71
CA TYR A 118 1.78 -3.46 10.45
C TYR A 118 1.58 -4.96 10.62
N HIS A 119 0.83 -5.55 9.68
CA HIS A 119 0.55 -6.99 9.66
C HIS A 119 0.84 -7.52 8.27
N TRP A 120 1.88 -8.35 8.16
CA TRP A 120 2.18 -9.00 6.89
C TRP A 120 1.30 -10.24 6.74
N VAL A 121 0.61 -10.35 5.60
CA VAL A 121 -0.26 -11.48 5.27
C VAL A 121 0.48 -12.37 4.28
N LYS A 122 0.73 -13.62 4.64
CA LYS A 122 1.46 -14.55 3.79
C LYS A 122 0.54 -15.10 2.70
N GLY A 123 0.60 -14.51 1.50
CA GLY A 123 -0.21 -14.94 0.37
C GLY A 123 -1.69 -14.64 0.56
N HIS A 124 -2.52 -15.14 -0.36
CA HIS A 124 -3.96 -14.80 -0.40
C HIS A 124 -4.84 -15.75 0.42
N ALA A 125 -4.29 -16.91 0.84
CA ALA A 125 -5.11 -17.99 1.37
C ALA A 125 -5.79 -17.68 2.71
N ASP A 126 -5.21 -16.79 3.52
CA ASP A 126 -5.60 -16.65 4.92
C ASP A 126 -6.38 -15.38 5.24
N ASN A 127 -6.59 -14.48 4.26
CA ASN A 127 -7.30 -13.24 4.53
C ASN A 127 -8.27 -12.90 3.40
N PRO A 128 -9.58 -13.14 3.61
CA PRO A 128 -10.59 -12.86 2.58
C PRO A 128 -10.62 -11.41 2.12
N MET A 129 -10.31 -10.47 3.01
CA MET A 129 -10.31 -9.04 2.67
C MET A 129 -9.16 -8.70 1.74
N ASN A 130 -7.97 -9.27 1.98
CA ASN A 130 -6.84 -9.09 1.06
C ASN A 130 -7.09 -9.80 -0.27
N ASN A 131 -7.79 -10.93 -0.27
CA ASN A 131 -8.23 -11.58 -1.51
C ASN A 131 -9.15 -10.66 -2.30
N ARG A 132 -10.07 -9.99 -1.64
CA ARG A 132 -10.96 -9.03 -2.30
C ARG A 132 -10.17 -7.85 -2.88
N CYS A 133 -9.16 -7.36 -2.16
CA CYS A 133 -8.28 -6.31 -2.68
C CYS A 133 -7.55 -6.75 -3.95
N ASP A 134 -7.09 -8.00 -3.99
CA ASP A 134 -6.46 -8.56 -5.19
C ASP A 134 -7.43 -8.59 -6.36
N GLU A 135 -8.66 -9.06 -6.14
CA GLU A 135 -9.69 -9.08 -7.18
C GLU A 135 -9.93 -7.68 -7.75
N MET A 136 -10.03 -6.67 -6.87
CA MET A 136 -10.24 -5.29 -7.31
C MET A 136 -9.05 -4.77 -8.11
N ALA A 137 -7.83 -5.06 -7.65
CA ALA A 137 -6.61 -4.65 -8.33
C ALA A 137 -6.51 -5.25 -9.74
N VAL A 138 -6.78 -6.55 -9.85
CA VAL A 138 -6.76 -7.26 -11.15
C VAL A 138 -7.86 -6.71 -12.07
N ALA A 139 -9.06 -6.48 -11.55
CA ALA A 139 -10.15 -5.93 -12.34
C ALA A 139 -9.78 -4.55 -12.91
N GLU A 140 -9.06 -3.74 -12.14
CA GLU A 140 -8.64 -2.40 -12.58
C GLU A 140 -7.65 -2.47 -13.73
N TRP A 141 -6.60 -3.33 -13.66
CA TRP A 141 -5.65 -3.37 -14.77
C TRP A 141 -6.22 -4.04 -16.01
N LYS A 142 -7.19 -4.95 -15.85
CA LYS A 142 -7.86 -5.57 -17.01
C LYS A 142 -8.63 -4.56 -17.85
N LYS A 143 -9.14 -3.50 -17.23
CA LYS A 143 -9.82 -2.41 -17.95
C LYS A 143 -8.87 -1.63 -18.86
N LEU A 144 -7.58 -1.68 -18.57
CA LEU A 144 -6.56 -0.90 -19.25
C LEU A 144 -5.84 -1.68 -20.36
N LYS A 145 -6.20 -2.92 -20.54
CA LYS A 145 -5.62 -3.78 -21.59
C LYS A 145 -6.32 -3.65 -22.92
#